data_2d00ac6d8f3df60e48e6148b7c2bdaff
#
_entry.id   2d00ac6d8f3df60e48e6148b7c2bdaff
#
_cell.length_a   1.000
_cell.length_b   1.000
_cell.length_c   1.000
_cell.angle_alpha   90.00
_cell.angle_beta   90.00
_cell.angle_gamma   90.00
#
_symmetry.space_group_name_H-M   'P 1'
#
loop_
_entity.id
_entity.type
_entity.pdbx_description
1 polymer ?
#
loop_
_entity_poly.entity_id
_entity_poly.type
_entity_poly.pdbx_seq_one_letter_code
_entity_poly.pdbx_strand_id
1 'polypeptide(L)'
;MIYDKALAVASLRPYKAWSWAGEDYSNFIWQDSGTAPTEDEINAELTRLTNEEPMRLLRVERDKKLTNSDWVVTKATEEGTSVSSEWKTYRQALRDLPASANPSIDSRGELD
;
A
#
# COMPACT_ATOMS: atom_id res chain seq x y z
N MET A 1 -0.45 -3.63 -7.23
CA MET A 1 -1.58 -2.87 -7.80
C MET A 1 -1.04 -1.76 -8.70
N ILE A 2 -1.66 -1.55 -9.83
CA ILE A 2 -1.32 -0.44 -10.73
C ILE A 2 -2.38 0.63 -10.58
N TYR A 3 -1.96 1.87 -10.36
CA TYR A 3 -2.89 3.00 -10.20
C TYR A 3 -3.15 3.67 -11.54
N ASP A 4 -4.35 4.22 -11.68
CA ASP A 4 -4.76 5.02 -12.81
C ASP A 4 -5.35 6.35 -12.33
N LYS A 5 -5.74 7.20 -13.27
CA LYS A 5 -6.29 8.52 -12.94
C LYS A 5 -7.62 8.41 -12.20
N ALA A 6 -8.43 7.39 -12.48
CA ALA A 6 -9.69 7.15 -11.77
C ALA A 6 -9.44 6.87 -10.29
N LEU A 7 -8.45 6.05 -9.97
CA LEU A 7 -8.07 5.76 -8.58
C LEU A 7 -7.54 7.02 -7.89
N ALA A 8 -6.82 7.88 -8.62
CA ALA A 8 -6.35 9.16 -8.07
C ALA A 8 -7.52 10.08 -7.70
N VAL A 9 -8.56 10.16 -8.53
CA VAL A 9 -9.75 10.94 -8.21
C VAL A 9 -10.45 10.37 -6.98
N ALA A 10 -10.62 9.07 -6.90
CA ALA A 10 -11.24 8.41 -5.74
C ALA A 10 -10.45 8.67 -4.46
N SER A 11 -9.14 8.75 -4.54
CA SER A 11 -8.27 9.06 -3.40
C SER A 11 -8.42 10.53 -2.96
N LEU A 12 -8.46 11.47 -3.90
CA LEU A 12 -8.59 12.91 -3.62
C LEU A 12 -9.99 13.29 -3.12
N ARG A 13 -11.03 12.66 -3.66
CA ARG A 13 -12.43 12.97 -3.35
C ARG A 13 -13.20 11.68 -3.07
N PRO A 14 -13.01 11.06 -1.90
CA PRO A 14 -13.69 9.81 -1.56
C PRO A 14 -15.21 9.98 -1.54
N TYR A 15 -15.92 8.96 -2.03
CA TYR A 15 -17.38 8.88 -1.99
C TYR A 15 -18.11 9.97 -2.78
N LYS A 16 -17.44 10.63 -3.72
CA LYS A 16 -18.06 11.64 -4.56
C LYS A 16 -18.47 11.04 -5.93
N ALA A 17 -19.46 11.66 -6.55
CA ALA A 17 -19.97 11.21 -7.84
C ALA A 17 -19.25 11.92 -8.98
N TRP A 18 -18.78 11.14 -9.94
CA TRP A 18 -18.12 11.64 -11.16
C TRP A 18 -18.12 10.54 -12.22
N SER A 19 -17.86 10.92 -13.47
CA SER A 19 -17.68 9.97 -14.55
C SER A 19 -16.52 10.40 -15.44
N TRP A 20 -15.90 9.42 -16.09
CA TRP A 20 -14.73 9.68 -16.94
C TRP A 20 -14.62 8.64 -18.04
N ALA A 21 -14.72 9.09 -19.29
CA ALA A 21 -14.51 8.23 -20.45
C ALA A 21 -13.06 8.36 -20.92
N GLY A 22 -12.27 7.29 -20.73
CA GLY A 22 -10.85 7.31 -21.04
C GLY A 22 -10.04 8.03 -19.96
N GLU A 23 -8.93 8.65 -20.36
CA GLU A 23 -8.03 9.36 -19.43
C GLU A 23 -7.75 10.81 -19.84
N ASP A 24 -8.44 11.32 -20.86
CA ASP A 24 -8.33 12.72 -21.25
C ASP A 24 -9.18 13.56 -20.29
N TYR A 25 -8.55 14.52 -19.61
CA TYR A 25 -9.23 15.36 -18.61
C TYR A 25 -10.44 16.10 -19.18
N SER A 26 -10.45 16.41 -20.47
CA SER A 26 -11.61 17.05 -21.12
C SER A 26 -12.88 16.21 -21.04
N ASN A 27 -12.76 14.90 -20.85
CA ASN A 27 -13.89 13.97 -20.72
C ASN A 27 -14.28 13.71 -19.26
N PHE A 28 -13.56 14.30 -18.30
CA PHE A 28 -13.88 14.17 -16.88
C PHE A 28 -15.09 15.02 -16.52
N ILE A 29 -16.10 14.39 -15.91
CA ILE A 29 -17.35 15.06 -15.53
C ILE A 29 -17.55 14.95 -14.03
N TRP A 30 -17.54 16.10 -13.35
CA TRP A 30 -17.83 16.17 -11.92
C TRP A 30 -19.35 16.26 -11.72
N GLN A 31 -19.90 15.37 -10.89
CA GLN A 31 -21.35 15.21 -10.70
C GLN A 31 -21.77 15.39 -9.24
N ASP A 32 -20.93 15.99 -8.41
CA ASP A 32 -21.20 16.11 -6.99
C ASP A 32 -21.00 17.56 -6.52
N SER A 33 -21.32 17.81 -5.26
CA SER A 33 -21.04 19.09 -4.61
C SER A 33 -19.54 19.24 -4.31
N GLY A 34 -19.11 20.49 -4.16
CA GLY A 34 -17.72 20.82 -3.89
C GLY A 34 -16.91 21.01 -5.15
N THR A 35 -15.65 21.25 -4.98
CA THR A 35 -14.73 21.54 -6.08
C THR A 35 -14.17 20.24 -6.65
N ALA A 36 -14.28 20.05 -7.96
CA ALA A 36 -13.64 18.94 -8.65
C ALA A 36 -12.11 19.04 -8.54
N PRO A 37 -11.39 17.91 -8.50
CA PRO A 37 -9.94 17.95 -8.57
C PRO A 37 -9.47 18.48 -9.92
N THR A 38 -8.37 19.23 -9.92
CA THR A 38 -7.77 19.71 -11.16
C THR A 38 -6.95 18.61 -11.82
N GLU A 39 -6.63 18.79 -13.10
CA GLU A 39 -5.76 17.85 -13.82
C GLU A 39 -4.41 17.70 -13.12
N ASP A 40 -3.81 18.81 -12.69
CA ASP A 40 -2.52 18.79 -11.99
C ASP A 40 -2.61 18.03 -10.65
N GLU A 41 -3.70 18.23 -9.90
CA GLU A 41 -3.94 17.49 -8.67
C GLU A 41 -4.06 15.99 -8.92
N ILE A 42 -4.78 15.59 -9.95
CA ILE A 42 -4.97 14.19 -10.33
C ILE A 42 -3.62 13.56 -10.71
N ASN A 43 -2.84 14.25 -11.53
CA ASN A 43 -1.54 13.74 -11.97
C ASN A 43 -0.54 13.63 -10.80
N ALA A 44 -0.53 14.60 -9.90
CA ALA A 44 0.32 14.56 -8.71
C ALA A 44 -0.08 13.42 -7.78
N GLU A 45 -1.38 13.19 -7.59
CA GLU A 45 -1.86 12.10 -6.75
C GLU A 45 -1.53 10.73 -7.36
N LEU A 46 -1.67 10.58 -8.67
CA LEU A 46 -1.31 9.36 -9.37
C LEU A 46 0.18 9.04 -9.18
N THR A 47 1.05 10.05 -9.29
CA THR A 47 2.49 9.89 -9.06
C THR A 47 2.76 9.47 -7.62
N ARG A 48 2.11 10.11 -6.65
CA ARG A 48 2.26 9.78 -5.23
C ARG A 48 1.86 8.35 -4.93
N LEU A 49 0.68 7.93 -5.40
CA LEU A 49 0.18 6.56 -5.20
C LEU A 49 1.09 5.52 -5.83
N THR A 50 1.57 5.79 -7.05
CA THR A 50 2.47 4.89 -7.77
C THR A 50 3.80 4.76 -7.02
N ASN A 51 4.35 5.85 -6.52
CA ASN A 51 5.63 5.85 -5.81
C ASN A 51 5.54 5.16 -4.44
N GLU A 52 4.39 5.20 -3.79
CA GLU A 52 4.18 4.58 -2.47
C GLU A 52 3.84 3.09 -2.56
N GLU A 53 3.39 2.61 -3.72
CA GLU A 53 2.89 1.25 -3.88
C GLU A 53 3.92 0.16 -3.51
N PRO A 54 5.19 0.23 -3.95
CA PRO A 54 6.15 -0.81 -3.58
C PRO A 54 6.30 -0.98 -2.08
N MET A 55 6.38 0.12 -1.33
CA MET A 55 6.50 0.07 0.14
C MET A 55 5.21 -0.44 0.79
N ARG A 56 4.05 -0.06 0.26
CA ARG A 56 2.77 -0.57 0.76
C ARG A 56 2.70 -2.09 0.65
N LEU A 57 3.06 -2.63 -0.51
CA LEU A 57 3.08 -4.08 -0.74
C LEU A 57 4.11 -4.78 0.14
N LEU A 58 5.28 -4.17 0.32
CA LEU A 58 6.30 -4.70 1.22
C LEU A 58 5.76 -4.86 2.65
N ARG A 59 5.08 -3.84 3.15
CA ARG A 59 4.49 -3.87 4.50
C ARG A 59 3.40 -4.93 4.62
N VAL A 60 2.58 -5.12 3.59
CA VAL A 60 1.56 -6.17 3.57
C VAL A 60 2.20 -7.54 3.69
N GLU A 61 3.24 -7.83 2.91
CA GLU A 61 3.97 -9.10 2.97
C GLU A 61 4.67 -9.30 4.31
N ARG A 62 5.30 -8.25 4.82
CA ARG A 62 5.91 -8.27 6.15
C ARG A 62 4.90 -8.62 7.24
N ASP A 63 3.74 -7.96 7.20
CA ASP A 63 2.68 -8.16 8.19
C ASP A 63 2.14 -9.59 8.16
N LYS A 64 1.99 -10.16 6.95
CA LYS A 64 1.62 -11.58 6.80
C LYS A 64 2.63 -12.51 7.47
N LYS A 65 3.92 -12.26 7.26
CA LYS A 65 4.99 -13.08 7.84
C LYS A 65 5.05 -12.94 9.36
N LEU A 66 4.83 -11.73 9.87
CA LEU A 66 4.75 -11.52 11.33
C LEU A 66 3.54 -12.26 11.90
N THR A 67 2.37 -12.14 11.28
CA THR A 67 1.16 -12.84 11.72
C THR A 67 1.35 -14.35 11.66
N ASN A 68 1.93 -14.87 10.58
CA ASN A 68 2.17 -16.31 10.41
C ASN A 68 3.16 -16.88 11.41
N SER A 69 4.01 -16.05 12.04
CA SER A 69 4.98 -16.47 13.05
C SER A 69 4.58 -16.10 14.49
N ASP A 70 3.41 -15.49 14.70
CA ASP A 70 2.93 -15.11 16.04
C ASP A 70 2.74 -16.32 16.96
N TRP A 71 2.43 -17.49 16.40
CA TRP A 71 2.28 -18.74 17.16
C TRP A 71 3.53 -19.09 17.97
N VAL A 72 4.71 -18.70 17.48
CA VAL A 72 5.98 -18.97 18.18
C VAL A 72 5.99 -18.27 19.54
N VAL A 73 5.52 -17.02 19.57
CA VAL A 73 5.46 -16.23 20.82
C VAL A 73 4.37 -16.79 21.74
N THR A 74 3.21 -17.11 21.20
CA THR A 74 2.12 -17.69 21.98
C THR A 74 2.52 -19.02 22.60
N LYS A 75 3.16 -19.90 21.84
CA LYS A 75 3.63 -21.19 22.31
C LYS A 75 4.65 -21.03 23.44
N ALA A 76 5.64 -20.14 23.26
CA ALA A 76 6.64 -19.89 24.30
C ALA A 76 6.00 -19.37 25.59
N THR A 77 5.02 -18.49 25.49
CA THR A 77 4.27 -17.97 26.63
C THR A 77 3.52 -19.08 27.37
N GLU A 78 2.81 -19.93 26.63
CA GLU A 78 2.07 -21.06 27.22
C GLU A 78 2.97 -22.07 27.91
N GLU A 79 4.13 -22.33 27.33
CA GLU A 79 5.09 -23.31 27.87
C GLU A 79 6.00 -22.72 28.94
N GLY A 80 5.93 -21.41 29.19
CA GLY A 80 6.82 -20.74 30.14
C GLY A 80 8.27 -20.71 29.68
N THR A 81 8.50 -20.76 28.37
CA THR A 81 9.82 -20.74 27.76
C THR A 81 10.08 -19.43 27.03
N SER A 82 11.33 -19.22 26.61
CA SER A 82 11.70 -18.05 25.80
C SER A 82 11.64 -18.40 24.32
N VAL A 83 11.28 -17.41 23.50
CA VAL A 83 11.39 -17.53 22.04
C VAL A 83 12.88 -17.69 21.69
N SER A 84 13.20 -18.58 20.74
CA SER A 84 14.59 -18.81 20.35
C SER A 84 15.22 -17.56 19.73
N SER A 85 16.55 -17.47 19.79
CA SER A 85 17.28 -16.32 19.23
C SER A 85 17.09 -16.21 17.72
N GLU A 86 16.99 -17.32 17.00
CA GLU A 86 16.75 -17.33 15.56
C GLU A 86 15.39 -16.71 15.21
N TRP A 87 14.35 -17.06 15.97
CA TRP A 87 13.02 -16.47 15.76
C TRP A 87 12.98 -14.99 16.12
N LYS A 88 13.66 -14.61 17.21
CA LYS A 88 13.74 -13.20 17.61
C LYS A 88 14.43 -12.36 16.53
N THR A 89 15.53 -12.85 15.98
CA THR A 89 16.29 -12.17 14.92
C THR A 89 15.46 -12.05 13.65
N TYR A 90 14.78 -13.12 13.25
CA TYR A 90 13.93 -13.12 12.06
C TYR A 90 12.79 -12.11 12.19
N ARG A 91 12.06 -12.14 13.30
CA ARG A 91 10.93 -11.25 13.52
C ARG A 91 11.38 -9.79 13.64
N GLN A 92 12.52 -9.53 14.26
CA GLN A 92 13.07 -8.18 14.34
C GLN A 92 13.49 -7.67 12.97
N ALA A 93 14.09 -8.51 12.15
CA ALA A 93 14.44 -8.15 10.77
C ALA A 93 13.19 -7.78 9.94
N LEU A 94 12.07 -8.50 10.13
CA LEU A 94 10.81 -8.16 9.49
C LEU A 94 10.29 -6.79 9.92
N ARG A 95 10.34 -6.48 11.21
CA ARG A 95 9.89 -5.17 11.73
C ARG A 95 10.74 -4.03 11.20
N ASP A 96 12.04 -4.26 11.04
CA ASP A 96 12.98 -3.22 10.58
C ASP A 96 13.04 -3.07 9.07
N LEU A 97 12.48 -4.03 8.32
CA LEU A 97 12.61 -4.10 6.86
C LEU A 97 12.18 -2.81 6.13
N PRO A 98 11.05 -2.16 6.46
CA PRO A 98 10.65 -0.94 5.75
C PRO A 98 11.64 0.21 5.86
N ALA A 99 12.45 0.26 6.92
CA ALA A 99 13.42 1.33 7.13
C ALA A 99 14.63 1.23 6.20
N SER A 100 14.97 0.02 5.72
CA SER A 100 16.18 -0.23 4.94
C SER A 100 15.91 -0.76 3.54
N ALA A 101 14.72 -1.30 3.27
CA ALA A 101 14.39 -1.89 1.97
C ALA A 101 14.11 -0.81 0.92
N ASN A 102 14.44 -1.13 -0.32
CA ASN A 102 14.12 -0.29 -1.47
C ASN A 102 13.32 -1.14 -2.47
N PRO A 103 12.04 -1.40 -2.17
CA PRO A 103 11.23 -2.29 -3.00
C PRO A 103 10.84 -1.67 -4.32
N SER A 104 10.58 -2.52 -5.31
CA SER A 104 10.05 -2.13 -6.61
C SER A 104 8.89 -3.04 -6.98
N ILE A 105 8.11 -2.64 -7.99
CA ILE A 105 7.02 -3.44 -8.51
C ILE A 105 7.30 -3.82 -9.97
N ASP A 106 6.73 -4.96 -10.40
CA ASP A 106 6.84 -5.43 -11.77
C ASP A 106 5.75 -4.79 -12.65
N SER A 107 5.70 -5.20 -13.92
CA SER A 107 4.72 -4.67 -14.89
C SER A 107 3.27 -5.03 -14.53
N ARG A 108 3.07 -5.99 -13.64
CA ARG A 108 1.72 -6.40 -13.17
C ARG A 108 1.30 -5.64 -11.91
N GLY A 109 2.17 -4.77 -11.38
CA GLY A 109 1.92 -4.05 -10.14
C GLY A 109 2.13 -4.88 -8.89
N GLU A 110 2.93 -5.94 -8.97
CA GLU A 110 3.29 -6.82 -7.85
C GLU A 110 4.74 -6.58 -7.44
N LEU A 111 5.07 -6.91 -6.18
CA LEU A 111 6.46 -6.81 -5.70
C LEU A 111 7.40 -7.66 -6.56
N ASP A 112 8.51 -7.05 -6.89
CA ASP A 112 9.60 -7.71 -7.60
C ASP A 112 10.37 -8.66 -6.69
#